data_4b6c4059cbc5bd50e19bd365a4783f0e
#
_entry.id   4b6c4059cbc5bd50e19bd365a4783f0e
#
_cell.length_a   1.000
_cell.length_b   1.000
_cell.length_c   1.000
_cell.angle_alpha   90.00
_cell.angle_beta   90.00
_cell.angle_gamma   90.00
#
_symmetry.space_group_name_H-M   'P 1'
#
loop_
_entity.id
_entity.type
_entity.pdbx_description
1 polymer ?
#
loop_
_entity_poly.entity_id
_entity_poly.type
_entity_poly.pdbx_seq_one_letter_code
_entity_poly.pdbx_strand_id
1 'polypeptide(L)'
;MSSLVYVNTYTHSVTFVTDKMLTSLKRIIWWSGLDPAKLTSDWNVLERGISSWLNSKHLEMLTLEVYRPGSNTLVNRWDFDIEYSYGSGDDGSMWVDPDAIRNAIKKCGFDPSGCDYRIIATTKPDRPDVAGWGPATLLSTNGFVRHSVGTTIGANPLGTRTAYWRKL
;
A
#
# COMPACT_ATOMS: atom_id res chain seq x y z
N MET A 1 -44.45 -1.37 -7.56
CA MET A 1 -43.76 -1.94 -6.38
C MET A 1 -42.36 -1.35 -6.26
N SER A 2 -42.02 -0.85 -5.10
CA SER A 2 -40.68 -0.30 -4.87
C SER A 2 -39.77 -1.35 -4.29
N SER A 3 -38.47 -1.20 -4.52
CA SER A 3 -37.44 -2.01 -3.89
C SER A 3 -36.56 -1.12 -3.02
N LEU A 4 -36.00 -1.71 -1.98
CA LEU A 4 -35.11 -1.01 -1.07
C LEU A 4 -33.68 -1.45 -1.35
N VAL A 5 -32.78 -0.46 -1.52
CA VAL A 5 -31.36 -0.73 -1.72
C VAL A 5 -30.53 0.09 -0.72
N TYR A 6 -29.40 -0.44 -0.37
CA TYR A 6 -28.45 0.26 0.51
C TYR A 6 -27.03 0.06 0.01
N VAL A 7 -26.14 0.95 0.44
CA VAL A 7 -24.73 0.86 0.03
C VAL A 7 -24.05 -0.22 0.87
N ASN A 8 -23.33 -1.08 0.19
CA ASN A 8 -22.58 -2.14 0.83
C ASN A 8 -21.44 -1.55 1.66
N THR A 9 -21.43 -1.83 2.96
CA THR A 9 -20.40 -1.34 3.89
C THR A 9 -19.00 -1.78 3.46
N TYR A 10 -18.86 -3.00 2.94
CA TYR A 10 -17.58 -3.49 2.47
C TYR A 10 -17.05 -2.66 1.30
N THR A 11 -17.93 -2.24 0.38
CA THR A 11 -17.56 -1.37 -0.73
C THR A 11 -17.01 -0.03 -0.23
N HIS A 12 -17.62 0.53 0.81
CA HIS A 12 -17.12 1.76 1.45
C HIS A 12 -15.73 1.55 2.05
N SER A 13 -15.53 0.43 2.73
CA SER A 13 -14.24 0.11 3.31
C SER A 13 -13.15 -0.06 2.25
N VAL A 14 -13.47 -0.70 1.13
CA VAL A 14 -12.56 -0.85 -0.01
C VAL A 14 -12.17 0.52 -0.56
N THR A 15 -13.14 1.39 -0.78
CA THR A 15 -12.89 2.74 -1.29
C THR A 15 -11.99 3.54 -0.35
N PHE A 16 -12.28 3.49 0.94
CA PHE A 16 -11.50 4.19 1.96
C PHE A 16 -10.06 3.66 2.00
N VAL A 17 -9.88 2.35 2.12
CA VAL A 17 -8.56 1.73 2.24
C VAL A 17 -7.72 1.97 0.98
N THR A 18 -8.33 1.85 -0.21
CA THR A 18 -7.64 2.13 -1.47
C THR A 18 -7.11 3.56 -1.49
N ASP A 19 -7.96 4.52 -1.17
CA ASP A 19 -7.58 5.94 -1.15
C ASP A 19 -6.47 6.20 -0.12
N LYS A 20 -6.60 5.65 1.08
CA LYS A 20 -5.64 5.90 2.15
C LYS A 20 -4.31 5.20 1.93
N MET A 21 -4.29 4.04 1.29
CA MET A 21 -3.04 3.40 0.89
C MET A 21 -2.30 4.23 -0.15
N LEU A 22 -2.99 4.71 -1.18
CA LEU A 22 -2.39 5.54 -2.21
C LEU A 22 -1.90 6.87 -1.64
N THR A 23 -2.68 7.48 -0.77
CA THR A 23 -2.30 8.72 -0.08
C THR A 23 -1.07 8.49 0.81
N SER A 24 -1.03 7.36 1.52
CA SER A 24 0.13 7.00 2.35
C SER A 24 1.39 6.80 1.52
N LEU A 25 1.27 6.13 0.38
CA LEU A 25 2.40 5.95 -0.56
C LEU A 25 2.90 7.30 -1.06
N LYS A 26 2.00 8.20 -1.42
CA LYS A 26 2.35 9.54 -1.87
C LYS A 26 3.12 10.30 -0.77
N ARG A 27 2.66 10.21 0.47
CA ARG A 27 3.33 10.84 1.62
C ARG A 27 4.72 10.24 1.85
N ILE A 28 4.86 8.92 1.80
CA ILE A 28 6.15 8.25 1.95
C ILE A 28 7.13 8.74 0.88
N ILE A 29 6.70 8.75 -0.37
CA ILE A 29 7.52 9.20 -1.50
C ILE A 29 7.95 10.65 -1.30
N TRP A 30 7.00 11.52 -1.01
CA TRP A 30 7.26 12.96 -0.83
C TRP A 30 8.15 13.23 0.38
N TRP A 31 7.80 12.68 1.53
CA TRP A 31 8.56 12.90 2.77
C TRP A 31 9.95 12.28 2.74
N SER A 32 10.16 11.28 1.91
CA SER A 32 11.48 10.66 1.71
C SER A 32 12.37 11.44 0.75
N GLY A 33 11.85 12.48 0.11
CA GLY A 33 12.62 13.31 -0.82
C GLY A 33 12.54 12.84 -2.27
N LEU A 34 11.60 11.95 -2.59
CA LEU A 34 11.37 11.48 -3.96
C LEU A 34 10.24 12.29 -4.62
N ASP A 35 10.16 12.23 -5.95
CA ASP A 35 9.13 12.93 -6.72
C ASP A 35 7.90 12.03 -6.88
N PRO A 36 6.71 12.43 -6.39
CA PRO A 36 5.52 11.63 -6.51
C PRO A 36 4.84 11.68 -7.89
N ALA A 37 5.42 12.38 -8.87
CA ALA A 37 4.80 12.57 -10.19
C ALA A 37 4.46 11.24 -10.87
N LYS A 38 5.34 10.26 -10.79
CA LYS A 38 5.14 8.93 -11.37
C LYS A 38 3.94 8.22 -10.74
N LEU A 39 3.83 8.27 -9.42
CA LEU A 39 2.68 7.72 -8.68
C LEU A 39 1.39 8.43 -9.10
N THR A 40 1.42 9.75 -9.15
CA THR A 40 0.25 10.55 -9.50
C THR A 40 -0.19 10.28 -10.92
N SER A 41 0.75 10.12 -11.84
CA SER A 41 0.48 9.78 -13.23
C SER A 41 -0.22 8.42 -13.37
N ASP A 42 0.16 7.45 -12.53
CA ASP A 42 -0.39 6.09 -12.56
C ASP A 42 -1.58 5.90 -11.61
N TRP A 43 -2.07 6.97 -10.98
CA TRP A 43 -3.05 6.89 -9.90
C TRP A 43 -4.28 6.06 -10.27
N ASN A 44 -4.85 6.31 -11.46
CA ASN A 44 -6.07 5.61 -11.88
C ASN A 44 -5.83 4.11 -12.08
N VAL A 45 -4.68 3.74 -12.64
CA VAL A 45 -4.31 2.33 -12.82
C VAL A 45 -4.12 1.65 -11.46
N LEU A 46 -3.43 2.31 -10.55
CA LEU A 46 -3.19 1.82 -9.19
C LEU A 46 -4.51 1.66 -8.45
N GLU A 47 -5.36 2.66 -8.49
CA GLU A 47 -6.67 2.64 -7.82
C GLU A 47 -7.53 1.49 -8.31
N ARG A 48 -7.61 1.28 -9.63
CA ARG A 48 -8.40 0.19 -10.20
C ARG A 48 -7.90 -1.18 -9.76
N GLY A 49 -6.60 -1.39 -9.79
CA GLY A 49 -6.02 -2.67 -9.36
C GLY A 49 -6.24 -2.95 -7.89
N ILE A 50 -5.90 -1.98 -7.05
CA ILE A 50 -6.01 -2.13 -5.60
C ILE A 50 -7.47 -2.36 -5.20
N SER A 51 -8.40 -1.52 -5.68
CA SER A 51 -9.81 -1.65 -5.32
C SER A 51 -10.41 -2.95 -5.83
N SER A 52 -10.05 -3.36 -7.05
CA SER A 52 -10.52 -4.62 -7.63
C SER A 52 -10.09 -5.82 -6.79
N TRP A 53 -8.82 -5.87 -6.41
CA TRP A 53 -8.30 -7.01 -5.65
C TRP A 53 -8.66 -6.96 -4.17
N LEU A 54 -8.97 -5.80 -3.61
CA LEU A 54 -9.58 -5.71 -2.28
C LEU A 54 -11.02 -6.23 -2.31
N ASN A 55 -11.80 -5.85 -3.33
CA ASN A 55 -13.17 -6.34 -3.50
C ASN A 55 -13.22 -7.85 -3.63
N SER A 56 -12.32 -8.43 -4.41
CA SER A 56 -12.25 -9.86 -4.63
C SER A 56 -11.48 -10.62 -3.54
N LYS A 57 -10.88 -9.89 -2.60
CA LYS A 57 -10.07 -10.43 -1.49
C LYS A 57 -8.81 -11.17 -1.96
N HIS A 58 -8.28 -10.77 -3.11
CA HIS A 58 -7.05 -11.34 -3.64
C HIS A 58 -5.79 -10.58 -3.20
N LEU A 59 -5.92 -9.30 -2.84
CA LEU A 59 -4.76 -8.51 -2.43
C LEU A 59 -4.26 -8.97 -1.07
N GLU A 60 -2.98 -9.35 -0.99
CA GLU A 60 -2.35 -9.74 0.26
C GLU A 60 -1.45 -8.63 0.80
N MET A 61 -0.71 -7.98 -0.08
CA MET A 61 0.26 -6.96 0.31
C MET A 61 0.49 -5.99 -0.83
N LEU A 62 0.63 -4.71 -0.49
CA LEU A 62 1.08 -3.69 -1.44
C LEU A 62 2.47 -3.23 -1.01
N THR A 63 3.42 -3.22 -1.94
CA THR A 63 4.81 -2.89 -1.64
C THR A 63 5.29 -1.72 -2.47
N LEU A 64 5.96 -0.77 -1.81
CA LEU A 64 6.74 0.28 -2.44
C LEU A 64 8.21 -0.10 -2.34
N GLU A 65 8.87 -0.29 -3.49
CA GLU A 65 10.32 -0.49 -3.54
C GLU A 65 10.99 0.78 -4.02
N VAL A 66 11.96 1.24 -3.26
CA VAL A 66 12.88 2.32 -3.66
C VAL A 66 14.20 1.66 -4.01
N TYR A 67 14.70 1.91 -5.20
CA TYR A 67 15.86 1.19 -5.72
C TYR A 67 16.74 2.10 -6.57
N ARG A 68 17.98 1.65 -6.82
CA ARG A 68 18.88 2.33 -7.73
C ARG A 68 18.72 1.73 -9.12
N PRO A 69 18.29 2.54 -10.12
CA PRO A 69 18.23 2.08 -11.50
C PRO A 69 19.61 1.66 -11.99
N GLY A 70 19.65 0.72 -12.90
CA GLY A 70 20.91 0.20 -13.44
C GLY A 70 21.41 -1.02 -12.69
N SER A 71 21.64 -0.91 -11.38
CA SER A 71 22.03 -2.07 -10.55
C SER A 71 20.84 -2.87 -10.05
N ASN A 72 19.63 -2.27 -10.06
CA ASN A 72 18.41 -2.84 -9.47
C ASN A 72 18.63 -3.26 -8.01
N THR A 73 19.36 -2.44 -7.28
CA THR A 73 19.63 -2.68 -5.85
C THR A 73 18.60 -1.98 -5.00
N LEU A 74 17.98 -2.72 -4.10
CA LEU A 74 17.02 -2.15 -3.15
C LEU A 74 17.71 -1.16 -2.22
N VAL A 75 17.06 -0.01 -1.98
CA VAL A 75 17.52 1.02 -1.05
C VAL A 75 16.61 1.09 0.16
N ASN A 76 15.30 0.98 -0.06
CA ASN A 76 14.29 1.05 0.97
C ASN A 76 13.03 0.35 0.47
N ARG A 77 12.23 -0.17 1.39
CA ARG A 77 10.98 -0.86 1.03
C ARG A 77 9.93 -0.60 2.11
N TRP A 78 8.69 -0.41 1.67
CA TRP A 78 7.53 -0.28 2.54
C TRP A 78 6.48 -1.30 2.13
N ASP A 79 5.93 -2.00 3.12
CA ASP A 79 4.89 -2.99 2.93
C ASP A 79 3.61 -2.55 3.63
N PHE A 80 2.48 -2.78 2.95
CA PHE A 80 1.15 -2.64 3.51
C PHE A 80 0.48 -4.00 3.43
N ASP A 81 0.46 -4.73 4.54
CA ASP A 81 -0.21 -6.03 4.64
C ASP A 81 -1.69 -5.84 4.85
N ILE A 82 -2.51 -6.56 4.09
CA ILE A 82 -3.96 -6.43 4.16
C ILE A 82 -4.53 -7.45 5.16
N GLU A 83 -5.37 -6.94 6.05
CA GLU A 83 -6.16 -7.77 6.96
C GLU A 83 -7.63 -7.69 6.56
N TYR A 84 -8.25 -8.84 6.34
CA TYR A 84 -9.65 -8.92 5.91
C TYR A 84 -10.63 -9.12 7.07
N SER A 85 -10.12 -9.32 8.27
CA SER A 85 -10.93 -9.53 9.48
C SER A 85 -10.52 -8.58 10.60
N TYR A 86 -10.22 -7.33 10.22
CA TYR A 86 -9.83 -6.30 11.17
C TYR A 86 -11.07 -5.70 11.85
N GLY A 87 -11.02 -5.59 13.16
CA GLY A 87 -12.08 -4.98 13.96
C GLY A 87 -13.18 -5.95 14.36
N SER A 88 -14.17 -5.43 15.09
CA SER A 88 -15.25 -6.24 15.69
C SER A 88 -16.41 -6.53 14.75
N GLY A 89 -16.45 -5.90 13.58
CA GLY A 89 -17.51 -6.13 12.59
C GLY A 89 -18.69 -5.19 12.69
N ASP A 90 -18.84 -4.44 13.76
CA ASP A 90 -20.00 -3.56 13.97
C ASP A 90 -19.64 -2.08 14.09
N ASP A 91 -18.37 -1.74 14.17
CA ASP A 91 -17.94 -0.35 14.27
C ASP A 91 -17.65 0.20 12.89
N GLY A 92 -18.39 1.20 12.49
CA GLY A 92 -18.22 1.88 11.22
C GLY A 92 -17.08 2.89 11.18
N SER A 93 -16.25 3.00 12.20
CA SER A 93 -15.20 4.00 12.21
C SER A 93 -14.11 3.68 11.20
N MET A 94 -13.70 4.71 10.47
CA MET A 94 -12.63 4.66 9.47
C MET A 94 -11.56 5.65 9.90
N TRP A 95 -10.30 5.20 9.92
CA TRP A 95 -9.21 6.03 10.41
C TRP A 95 -7.92 5.74 9.69
N VAL A 96 -7.02 6.71 9.71
CA VAL A 96 -5.66 6.60 9.20
C VAL A 96 -4.72 7.29 10.19
N ASP A 97 -3.51 6.78 10.32
CA ASP A 97 -2.49 7.32 11.21
C ASP A 97 -1.28 7.80 10.40
N PRO A 98 -1.32 9.02 9.86
CA PRO A 98 -0.19 9.55 9.09
C PRO A 98 1.03 9.85 9.96
N ASP A 99 0.84 10.12 11.24
CA ASP A 99 1.95 10.43 12.15
C ASP A 99 2.84 9.21 12.39
N ALA A 100 2.26 8.02 12.47
CA ALA A 100 3.02 6.78 12.59
C ALA A 100 3.95 6.61 11.39
N ILE A 101 3.46 6.89 10.18
CA ILE A 101 4.25 6.82 8.94
C ILE A 101 5.35 7.90 8.96
N ARG A 102 5.01 9.12 9.35
CA ARG A 102 5.98 10.23 9.42
C ARG A 102 7.11 9.90 10.38
N ASN A 103 6.79 9.37 11.56
CA ASN A 103 7.79 8.98 12.55
C ASN A 103 8.67 7.83 12.04
N ALA A 104 8.10 6.88 11.33
CA ALA A 104 8.83 5.78 10.74
C ALA A 104 9.81 6.28 9.66
N ILE A 105 9.43 7.25 8.85
CA ILE A 105 10.29 7.83 7.83
C ILE A 105 11.53 8.48 8.47
N LYS A 106 11.35 9.17 9.59
CA LYS A 106 12.47 9.78 10.33
C LYS A 106 13.47 8.74 10.82
N LYS A 107 12.98 7.57 11.23
CA LYS A 107 13.81 6.46 11.71
C LYS A 107 14.45 5.69 10.57
N CYS A 108 13.74 5.59 9.46
CA CYS A 108 14.15 4.80 8.30
C CYS A 108 15.40 5.37 7.63
N GLY A 109 15.42 6.66 7.36
CA GLY A 109 16.50 7.44 6.77
C GLY A 109 17.28 6.74 5.63
N PHE A 110 17.21 7.29 4.43
CA PHE A 110 18.04 6.84 3.32
C PHE A 110 18.30 8.02 2.39
N ASP A 111 19.33 7.91 1.56
CA ASP A 111 19.64 8.93 0.56
C ASP A 111 18.78 8.69 -0.68
N PRO A 112 17.84 9.58 -1.02
CA PRO A 112 16.99 9.42 -2.19
C PRO A 112 17.68 9.74 -3.51
N SER A 113 18.89 10.30 -3.48
CA SER A 113 19.59 10.72 -4.69
C SER A 113 19.78 9.58 -5.67
N GLY A 114 19.37 9.79 -6.93
CA GLY A 114 19.52 8.80 -7.98
C GLY A 114 18.64 7.57 -7.80
N CYS A 115 17.66 7.60 -6.92
CA CYS A 115 16.72 6.49 -6.71
C CYS A 115 15.48 6.64 -7.57
N ASP A 116 14.92 5.51 -7.95
CA ASP A 116 13.59 5.40 -8.54
C ASP A 116 12.74 4.53 -7.61
N TYR A 117 11.45 4.41 -7.89
CA TYR A 117 10.57 3.59 -7.09
C TYR A 117 9.54 2.90 -7.97
N ARG A 118 8.96 1.83 -7.44
CA ARG A 118 7.87 1.12 -8.10
C ARG A 118 6.93 0.53 -7.05
N ILE A 119 5.70 0.25 -7.46
CA ILE A 119 4.68 -0.32 -6.61
C ILE A 119 4.33 -1.69 -7.11
N ILE A 120 4.36 -2.68 -6.22
CA ILE A 120 4.10 -4.08 -6.53
C ILE A 120 2.99 -4.58 -5.63
N ALA A 121 2.01 -5.26 -6.22
CA ALA A 121 0.96 -5.93 -5.48
C ALA A 121 1.27 -7.42 -5.39
N THR A 122 1.20 -7.97 -4.19
CA THR A 122 1.23 -9.40 -3.95
C THR A 122 -0.20 -9.87 -3.80
N THR A 123 -0.62 -10.80 -4.64
CA THR A 123 -1.99 -11.29 -4.69
C THR A 123 -2.03 -12.80 -4.57
N LYS A 124 -3.20 -13.31 -4.16
CA LYS A 124 -3.49 -14.74 -4.25
C LYS A 124 -3.53 -15.17 -5.72
N PRO A 125 -3.31 -16.48 -6.00
CA PRO A 125 -3.52 -17.02 -7.35
C PRO A 125 -4.95 -16.76 -7.83
N ASP A 126 -5.15 -16.79 -9.14
CA ASP A 126 -6.47 -16.61 -9.78
C ASP A 126 -7.09 -15.23 -9.59
N ARG A 127 -6.25 -14.22 -9.31
CA ARG A 127 -6.74 -12.86 -9.27
C ARG A 127 -7.29 -12.43 -10.62
N PRO A 128 -8.35 -11.61 -10.68
CA PRO A 128 -8.78 -11.03 -11.94
C PRO A 128 -7.69 -10.10 -12.49
N ASP A 129 -7.49 -10.12 -13.79
CA ASP A 129 -6.56 -9.22 -14.44
C ASP A 129 -7.09 -7.80 -14.46
N VAL A 130 -6.21 -6.84 -14.24
CA VAL A 130 -6.54 -5.42 -14.32
C VAL A 130 -5.60 -4.75 -15.32
N ALA A 131 -6.16 -3.99 -16.25
CA ALA A 131 -5.39 -3.31 -17.28
C ALA A 131 -4.34 -2.38 -16.67
N GLY A 132 -3.14 -2.42 -17.21
CA GLY A 132 -2.01 -1.61 -16.74
C GLY A 132 -1.12 -2.30 -15.72
N TRP A 133 -1.53 -3.47 -15.23
CA TRP A 133 -0.73 -4.28 -14.31
C TRP A 133 -0.11 -5.47 -15.03
N GLY A 134 1.14 -5.78 -14.71
CA GLY A 134 1.86 -6.90 -15.30
C GLY A 134 2.66 -7.65 -14.25
N PRO A 135 3.27 -8.78 -14.63
CA PRO A 135 4.07 -9.58 -13.70
C PRO A 135 5.28 -8.80 -13.19
N ALA A 136 5.66 -9.06 -11.95
CA ALA A 136 6.82 -8.44 -11.32
C ALA A 136 7.44 -9.40 -10.31
N THR A 137 8.68 -9.11 -9.95
CA THR A 137 9.41 -9.85 -8.91
C THR A 137 9.97 -8.84 -7.92
N LEU A 138 9.82 -9.13 -6.63
CA LEU A 138 10.39 -8.29 -5.58
C LEU A 138 11.92 -8.38 -5.59
N LEU A 139 12.57 -7.27 -5.33
CA LEU A 139 14.02 -7.22 -5.19
C LEU A 139 14.44 -7.90 -3.89
N SER A 140 15.70 -8.38 -3.85
CA SER A 140 16.24 -9.03 -2.68
C SER A 140 16.29 -8.10 -1.48
N THR A 141 15.89 -8.61 -0.32
CA THR A 141 15.99 -7.92 0.97
C THR A 141 17.20 -8.36 1.78
N ASN A 142 18.16 -9.05 1.15
CA ASN A 142 19.39 -9.44 1.82
C ASN A 142 20.12 -8.21 2.36
N GLY A 143 20.52 -8.24 3.64
CA GLY A 143 21.15 -7.11 4.30
C GLY A 143 20.19 -6.05 4.82
N PHE A 144 18.88 -6.33 4.76
CA PHE A 144 17.83 -5.43 5.27
C PHE A 144 17.17 -6.01 6.50
N VAL A 145 16.64 -5.15 7.35
CA VAL A 145 15.84 -5.52 8.51
C VAL A 145 14.46 -4.92 8.39
N ARG A 146 13.44 -5.73 8.69
CA ARG A 146 12.04 -5.31 8.66
C ARG A 146 11.64 -4.73 10.01
N HIS A 147 11.05 -3.55 9.99
CA HIS A 147 10.54 -2.86 11.18
C HIS A 147 9.02 -2.69 11.05
N SER A 148 8.27 -3.20 12.01
CA SER A 148 6.82 -3.02 12.03
C SER A 148 6.48 -1.63 12.53
N VAL A 149 5.54 -0.98 11.83
CA VAL A 149 4.94 0.29 12.25
C VAL A 149 3.60 0.03 12.95
N GLY A 150 2.93 -1.06 12.60
CA GLY A 150 1.62 -1.42 13.10
C GLY A 150 0.51 -1.07 12.11
N THR A 151 -0.73 -1.18 12.53
CA THR A 151 -1.88 -0.84 11.71
C THR A 151 -1.96 0.67 11.56
N THR A 152 -1.97 1.16 10.33
CA THR A 152 -2.03 2.60 10.02
C THR A 152 -3.33 3.01 9.34
N ILE A 153 -4.09 2.05 8.84
CA ILE A 153 -5.40 2.28 8.19
C ILE A 153 -6.36 1.25 8.71
N GLY A 154 -7.51 1.69 9.20
CA GLY A 154 -8.58 0.80 9.64
C GLY A 154 -9.91 1.22 9.07
N ALA A 155 -10.68 0.27 8.56
CA ALA A 155 -11.97 0.53 7.92
C ALA A 155 -12.92 -0.66 8.06
N ASN A 156 -12.82 -1.39 9.13
CA ASN A 156 -13.63 -2.57 9.46
C ASN A 156 -14.51 -3.08 8.31
N PRO A 157 -14.31 -4.31 7.76
CA PRO A 157 -13.39 -5.34 8.29
C PRO A 157 -11.97 -5.26 7.71
N LEU A 158 -11.65 -4.23 6.93
CA LEU A 158 -10.33 -4.07 6.33
C LEU A 158 -9.40 -3.28 7.23
N GLY A 159 -8.15 -3.71 7.28
CA GLY A 159 -7.08 -2.97 7.91
C GLY A 159 -5.79 -3.18 7.14
N THR A 160 -4.86 -2.25 7.29
CA THR A 160 -3.53 -2.38 6.70
C THR A 160 -2.47 -2.21 7.77
N ARG A 161 -1.59 -3.20 7.88
CA ARG A 161 -0.40 -3.12 8.71
C ARG A 161 0.78 -2.67 7.88
N THR A 162 1.47 -1.66 8.37
CA THR A 162 2.60 -1.04 7.69
C THR A 162 3.91 -1.51 8.32
N ALA A 163 4.90 -1.78 7.47
CA ALA A 163 6.26 -2.08 7.87
C ALA A 163 7.21 -1.47 6.86
N TYR A 164 8.43 -1.18 7.30
CA TYR A 164 9.48 -0.72 6.40
C TYR A 164 10.73 -1.58 6.58
N TRP A 165 11.53 -1.63 5.52
CA TRP A 165 12.80 -2.33 5.48
C TRP A 165 13.91 -1.30 5.30
N ARG A 166 14.88 -1.35 6.16
CA ARG A 166 16.07 -0.49 6.05
C ARG A 166 17.32 -1.34 6.05
N LYS A 167 18.33 -0.84 5.41
CA LYS A 167 19.61 -1.51 5.33
C LYS A 167 20.28 -1.53 6.70
N LEU A 168 20.90 -2.65 7.01
CA LEU A 168 21.70 -2.82 8.23
C LEU A 168 22.93 -1.92 8.26
#